data_a7376d5612077882816f091e7555bf26
#
_entry.id   a7376d5612077882816f091e7555bf26
#
_cell.length_a   1.000
_cell.length_b   1.000
_cell.length_c   1.000
_cell.angle_alpha   90.00
_cell.angle_beta   90.00
_cell.angle_gamma   90.00
#
_symmetry.space_group_name_H-M   'P 1'
#
loop_
_entity.id
_entity.type
_entity.pdbx_description
1 polymer ?
#
loop_
_entity_poly.entity_id
_entity_poly.type
_entity_poly.pdbx_seq_one_letter_code
_entity_poly.pdbx_strand_id
1 'polypeptide(L)'
;MDSLKSFSYAVDIHVLGGLPENYTVTKHGWSVFLAGLFHIFDFNETMSYMQIQRVSSIVISSLTIFPLYFLCNRFVEAKYSIIGIALFGFAPRLIENSLYGTGDPLFILLFVITVLFFLNTSKKLVYLSFVLSGICTIIRPEGIFLFFAIFLMLIFKFKKEK
;
A
#
# COMPACT_ATOMS: atom_id res chain seq x y z
N MET A 1 8.48 2.59 -16.37
CA MET A 1 8.13 3.99 -16.60
C MET A 1 7.44 4.67 -15.40
N ASP A 2 6.50 4.02 -14.74
CA ASP A 2 5.78 4.59 -13.57
C ASP A 2 6.66 4.89 -12.36
N SER A 3 7.64 4.02 -12.06
CA SER A 3 8.58 4.19 -10.95
C SER A 3 9.39 5.49 -11.05
N LEU A 4 9.91 5.80 -12.25
CA LEU A 4 10.70 7.00 -12.49
C LEU A 4 9.85 8.28 -12.37
N LYS A 5 8.62 8.27 -12.90
CA LYS A 5 7.68 9.39 -12.74
C LYS A 5 7.33 9.66 -11.27
N SER A 6 7.06 8.59 -10.51
CA SER A 6 6.79 8.71 -9.08
C SER A 6 7.99 9.22 -8.30
N PHE A 7 9.21 8.83 -8.72
CA PHE A 7 10.45 9.32 -8.15
C PHE A 7 10.64 10.82 -8.41
N SER A 8 10.56 11.26 -9.68
CA SER A 8 10.71 12.68 -10.02
C SER A 8 9.72 13.54 -9.25
N TYR A 9 8.47 13.10 -9.20
CA TYR A 9 7.42 13.82 -8.45
C TYR A 9 7.71 13.90 -6.94
N ALA A 10 8.28 12.83 -6.35
CA ALA A 10 8.66 12.83 -4.94
C ALA A 10 9.84 13.78 -4.67
N VAL A 11 10.81 13.84 -5.58
CA VAL A 11 11.94 14.81 -5.49
C VAL A 11 11.42 16.23 -5.61
N ASP A 12 10.50 16.50 -6.56
CA ASP A 12 9.94 17.85 -6.72
C ASP A 12 9.15 18.28 -5.47
N ILE A 13 8.36 17.38 -4.85
CA ILE A 13 7.69 17.67 -3.57
C ILE A 13 8.71 17.99 -2.49
N HIS A 14 9.82 17.24 -2.42
CA HIS A 14 10.86 17.45 -1.42
C HIS A 14 11.54 18.81 -1.59
N VAL A 15 11.90 19.19 -2.83
CA VAL A 15 12.59 20.45 -3.14
C VAL A 15 11.68 21.66 -3.02
N LEU A 16 10.43 21.57 -3.48
CA LEU A 16 9.48 22.68 -3.50
C LEU A 16 8.76 22.87 -2.15
N GLY A 17 8.80 21.88 -1.26
CA GLY A 17 8.04 21.88 -0.01
C GLY A 17 6.51 21.84 -0.18
N GLY A 18 6.02 21.47 -1.38
CA GLY A 18 4.60 21.42 -1.71
C GLY A 18 4.31 20.59 -2.96
N LEU A 19 3.01 20.38 -3.24
CA LEU A 19 2.59 19.63 -4.41
C LEU A 19 2.80 20.45 -5.69
N PRO A 20 3.57 19.96 -6.68
CA PRO A 20 3.77 20.65 -7.95
C PRO A 20 2.49 20.72 -8.78
N GLU A 21 2.13 21.90 -9.31
CA GLU A 21 0.87 22.15 -10.01
C GLU A 21 0.79 21.52 -11.42
N ASN A 22 1.92 21.19 -12.05
CA ASN A 22 1.98 20.81 -13.47
C ASN A 22 2.21 19.32 -13.74
N TYR A 23 1.97 18.44 -12.77
CA TYR A 23 2.21 17.01 -12.92
C TYR A 23 0.93 16.22 -13.18
N THR A 24 0.87 15.51 -14.30
CA THR A 24 -0.17 14.53 -14.60
C THR A 24 0.16 13.15 -14.02
N VAL A 25 0.36 13.07 -12.71
CA VAL A 25 0.58 11.78 -12.02
C VAL A 25 -0.73 11.31 -11.44
N THR A 26 -1.17 10.12 -11.84
CA THR A 26 -2.42 9.52 -11.34
C THR A 26 -2.26 8.76 -10.01
N LYS A 27 -1.02 8.58 -9.54
CA LYS A 27 -0.65 7.76 -8.36
C LYS A 27 0.14 8.60 -7.36
N HIS A 28 -0.51 9.57 -6.74
CA HIS A 28 0.17 10.54 -5.85
C HIS A 28 0.63 9.93 -4.52
N GLY A 29 -0.10 8.95 -3.97
CA GLY A 29 0.15 8.43 -2.62
C GLY A 29 1.53 7.84 -2.42
N TRP A 30 2.07 7.11 -3.41
CA TRP A 30 3.43 6.60 -3.34
C TRP A 30 4.48 7.70 -3.34
N SER A 31 4.32 8.71 -4.21
CA SER A 31 5.25 9.82 -4.32
C SER A 31 5.25 10.70 -3.06
N VAL A 32 4.08 10.93 -2.46
CA VAL A 32 3.96 11.66 -1.18
C VAL A 32 4.64 10.88 -0.05
N PHE A 33 4.46 9.56 0.00
CA PHE A 33 5.14 8.71 0.97
C PHE A 33 6.66 8.78 0.80
N LEU A 34 7.17 8.71 -0.43
CA LEU A 34 8.61 8.84 -0.72
C LEU A 34 9.13 10.23 -0.37
N ALA A 35 8.41 11.30 -0.67
CA ALA A 35 8.80 12.66 -0.31
C ALA A 35 8.95 12.82 1.21
N GLY A 36 8.06 12.20 1.99
CA GLY A 36 8.19 12.13 3.45
C GLY A 36 9.48 11.42 3.89
N LEU A 37 9.84 10.30 3.24
CA LEU A 37 11.11 9.62 3.51
C LEU A 37 12.32 10.46 3.10
N PHE A 38 12.25 11.14 1.97
CA PHE A 38 13.33 12.02 1.49
C PHE A 38 13.56 13.22 2.44
N HIS A 39 12.52 13.68 3.09
CA HIS A 39 12.63 14.73 4.09
C HIS A 39 13.27 14.25 5.40
N ILE A 40 13.09 12.98 5.75
CA ILE A 40 13.74 12.36 6.92
C ILE A 40 15.22 12.05 6.64
N PHE A 41 15.51 11.56 5.44
CA PHE A 41 16.83 11.17 4.99
C PHE A 41 17.30 12.17 3.94
N ASP A 42 17.92 13.26 4.37
CA ASP A 42 18.45 14.30 3.49
C ASP A 42 19.82 13.86 2.92
N PHE A 43 19.84 13.55 1.62
CA PHE A 43 21.04 13.12 0.91
C PHE A 43 21.49 14.15 -0.12
N ASN A 44 22.81 14.24 -0.32
CA ASN A 44 23.40 15.11 -1.33
C ASN A 44 23.36 14.52 -2.75
N GLU A 45 23.09 13.22 -2.89
CA GLU A 45 23.15 12.50 -4.17
C GLU A 45 21.79 11.92 -4.59
N THR A 46 21.40 12.17 -5.83
CA THR A 46 20.16 11.63 -6.42
C THR A 46 20.10 10.10 -6.41
N MET A 47 21.27 9.44 -6.55
CA MET A 47 21.36 7.97 -6.50
C MET A 47 20.93 7.39 -5.16
N SER A 48 21.25 8.08 -4.06
CA SER A 48 20.88 7.66 -2.71
C SER A 48 19.36 7.68 -2.50
N TYR A 49 18.66 8.68 -3.05
CA TYR A 49 17.20 8.73 -3.06
C TYR A 49 16.57 7.60 -3.87
N MET A 50 17.14 7.22 -5.01
CA MET A 50 16.68 6.06 -5.79
C MET A 50 16.87 4.74 -5.04
N GLN A 51 17.96 4.60 -4.28
CA GLN A 51 18.18 3.44 -3.43
C GLN A 51 17.15 3.36 -2.30
N ILE A 52 16.84 4.46 -1.63
CA ILE A 52 15.77 4.50 -0.60
C ILE A 52 14.43 4.10 -1.19
N GLN A 53 14.08 4.58 -2.38
CA GLN A 53 12.84 4.17 -3.05
C GLN A 53 12.76 2.65 -3.20
N ARG A 54 13.84 2.01 -3.70
CA ARG A 54 13.89 0.56 -3.89
C ARG A 54 13.85 -0.19 -2.55
N VAL A 55 14.68 0.21 -1.60
CA VAL A 55 14.74 -0.41 -0.27
C VAL A 55 13.37 -0.32 0.42
N SER A 56 12.72 0.84 0.39
CA SER A 56 11.39 1.02 0.98
C SER A 56 10.36 0.10 0.34
N SER A 57 10.38 -0.03 -0.99
CA SER A 57 9.47 -0.94 -1.71
C SER A 57 9.70 -2.40 -1.32
N ILE A 58 10.96 -2.85 -1.20
CA ILE A 58 11.31 -4.20 -0.77
C ILE A 58 10.88 -4.45 0.68
N VAL A 59 11.18 -3.51 1.58
CA VAL A 59 10.79 -3.62 3.00
C VAL A 59 9.26 -3.72 3.15
N ILE A 60 8.51 -2.87 2.46
CA ILE A 60 7.04 -2.88 2.48
C ILE A 60 6.50 -4.21 1.93
N SER A 61 7.07 -4.71 0.82
CA SER A 61 6.69 -6.02 0.26
C SER A 61 6.92 -7.14 1.27
N SER A 62 8.07 -7.14 1.96
CA SER A 62 8.39 -8.12 2.99
C SER A 62 7.48 -8.02 4.21
N LEU A 63 7.15 -6.80 4.65
CA LEU A 63 6.22 -6.56 5.75
C LEU A 63 4.80 -7.05 5.44
N THR A 64 4.41 -7.12 4.17
CA THR A 64 3.09 -7.60 3.75
C THR A 64 2.86 -9.07 4.13
N ILE A 65 3.91 -9.85 4.31
CA ILE A 65 3.86 -11.26 4.71
C ILE A 65 3.08 -11.44 6.02
N PHE A 66 3.29 -10.56 6.99
CA PHE A 66 2.64 -10.67 8.31
C PHE A 66 1.12 -10.52 8.25
N PRO A 67 0.55 -9.42 7.75
CA PRO A 67 -0.90 -9.28 7.68
C PRO A 67 -1.53 -10.30 6.72
N LEU A 68 -0.82 -10.72 5.68
CA LEU A 68 -1.28 -11.75 4.78
C LEU A 68 -1.40 -13.11 5.49
N TYR A 69 -0.44 -13.46 6.37
CA TYR A 69 -0.53 -14.65 7.20
C TYR A 69 -1.79 -14.65 8.06
N PHE A 70 -2.04 -13.56 8.78
CA PHE A 70 -3.23 -13.44 9.62
C PHE A 70 -4.53 -13.47 8.80
N LEU A 71 -4.50 -12.93 7.59
CA LEU A 71 -5.65 -12.99 6.69
C LEU A 71 -5.93 -14.42 6.22
N CYS A 72 -4.89 -15.14 5.76
CA CYS A 72 -5.01 -16.53 5.30
C CYS A 72 -5.51 -17.45 6.42
N ASN A 73 -4.99 -17.30 7.64
CA ASN A 73 -5.39 -18.11 8.79
C ASN A 73 -6.88 -17.96 9.20
N ARG A 74 -7.58 -16.96 8.68
CA ARG A 74 -9.03 -16.84 8.87
C ARG A 74 -9.84 -17.78 8.01
N PHE A 75 -9.26 -18.27 6.92
CA PHE A 75 -9.98 -19.09 5.92
C PHE A 75 -9.46 -20.53 5.85
N VAL A 76 -8.18 -20.74 6.19
CA VAL A 76 -7.53 -22.04 6.09
C VAL A 76 -6.65 -22.31 7.31
N GLU A 77 -6.29 -23.58 7.55
CA GLU A 77 -5.38 -23.94 8.64
C GLU A 77 -3.97 -23.35 8.44
N ALA A 78 -3.24 -23.12 9.53
CA ALA A 78 -1.92 -22.49 9.55
C ALA A 78 -0.91 -23.12 8.55
N LYS A 79 -0.93 -24.44 8.40
CA LYS A 79 -0.05 -25.15 7.46
C LYS A 79 -0.29 -24.74 5.99
N TYR A 80 -1.54 -24.52 5.59
CA TYR A 80 -1.87 -24.08 4.24
C TYR A 80 -1.66 -22.58 4.05
N SER A 81 -1.82 -21.80 5.12
CA SER A 81 -1.50 -20.36 5.11
C SER A 81 -0.04 -20.12 4.79
N ILE A 82 0.89 -20.94 5.30
CA ILE A 82 2.33 -20.85 4.99
C ILE A 82 2.59 -21.07 3.50
N ILE A 83 1.90 -22.02 2.87
CA ILE A 83 2.03 -22.25 1.42
C ILE A 83 1.54 -21.01 0.63
N GLY A 84 0.39 -20.44 1.02
CA GLY A 84 -0.13 -19.23 0.38
C GLY A 84 0.83 -18.05 0.46
N ILE A 85 1.48 -17.87 1.62
CA ILE A 85 2.50 -16.82 1.82
C ILE A 85 3.74 -17.09 0.98
N ALA A 86 4.20 -18.34 0.93
CA ALA A 86 5.34 -18.69 0.10
C ALA A 86 5.07 -18.39 -1.38
N LEU A 87 3.88 -18.76 -1.89
CA LEU A 87 3.48 -18.44 -3.26
C LEU A 87 3.43 -16.92 -3.51
N PHE A 88 2.94 -16.15 -2.54
CA PHE A 88 2.96 -14.69 -2.61
C PHE A 88 4.40 -14.14 -2.63
N GLY A 89 5.25 -14.57 -1.68
CA GLY A 89 6.63 -14.08 -1.54
C GLY A 89 7.52 -14.41 -2.73
N PHE A 90 7.30 -15.55 -3.39
CA PHE A 90 8.02 -15.97 -4.57
C PHE A 90 7.34 -15.61 -5.90
N ALA A 91 6.27 -14.82 -5.89
CA ALA A 91 5.62 -14.38 -7.11
C ALA A 91 6.54 -13.44 -7.90
N PRO A 92 6.98 -13.80 -9.14
CA PRO A 92 7.99 -13.04 -9.87
C PRO A 92 7.61 -11.57 -10.08
N ARG A 93 6.34 -11.31 -10.39
CA ARG A 93 5.83 -9.95 -10.61
C ARG A 93 5.92 -9.06 -9.35
N LEU A 94 5.72 -9.64 -8.15
CA LEU A 94 5.84 -8.89 -6.90
C LEU A 94 7.29 -8.56 -6.60
N ILE A 95 8.19 -9.50 -6.87
CA ILE A 95 9.64 -9.29 -6.72
C ILE A 95 10.11 -8.19 -7.68
N GLU A 96 9.75 -8.28 -8.95
CA GLU A 96 10.09 -7.25 -9.95
C GLU A 96 9.58 -5.88 -9.56
N ASN A 97 8.29 -5.74 -9.16
CA ASN A 97 7.71 -4.48 -8.74
C ASN A 97 8.44 -3.88 -7.52
N SER A 98 8.85 -4.73 -6.57
CA SER A 98 9.62 -4.31 -5.40
C SER A 98 11.01 -3.81 -5.79
N LEU A 99 11.70 -4.52 -6.69
CA LEU A 99 13.03 -4.13 -7.18
C LEU A 99 13.02 -2.85 -8.02
N TYR A 100 11.92 -2.60 -8.75
CA TYR A 100 11.73 -1.35 -9.49
C TYR A 100 11.35 -0.16 -8.60
N GLY A 101 11.05 -0.38 -7.32
CA GLY A 101 10.65 0.68 -6.39
C GLY A 101 9.27 1.27 -6.73
N THR A 102 8.32 0.44 -7.19
CA THR A 102 6.96 0.88 -7.50
C THR A 102 6.11 1.05 -6.23
N GLY A 103 4.98 1.73 -6.34
CA GLY A 103 4.01 1.87 -5.24
C GLY A 103 3.11 0.65 -5.01
N ASP A 104 3.25 -0.39 -5.85
CA ASP A 104 2.41 -1.59 -5.77
C ASP A 104 2.53 -2.32 -4.42
N PRO A 105 3.73 -2.51 -3.83
CA PRO A 105 3.85 -3.11 -2.52
C PRO A 105 3.09 -2.36 -1.41
N LEU A 106 3.13 -1.03 -1.42
CA LEU A 106 2.40 -0.22 -0.44
C LEU A 106 0.87 -0.39 -0.60
N PHE A 107 0.40 -0.39 -1.84
CA PHE A 107 -1.02 -0.63 -2.12
C PHE A 107 -1.45 -2.01 -1.64
N ILE A 108 -0.68 -3.07 -1.92
CA ILE A 108 -0.99 -4.44 -1.52
C ILE A 108 -0.99 -4.58 0.01
N LEU A 109 0.00 -4.00 0.70
CA LEU A 109 0.06 -3.99 2.16
C LEU A 109 -1.20 -3.38 2.76
N LEU A 110 -1.58 -2.19 2.33
CA LEU A 110 -2.76 -1.50 2.84
C LEU A 110 -4.06 -2.21 2.46
N PHE A 111 -4.13 -2.78 1.27
CA PHE A 111 -5.26 -3.60 0.84
C PHE A 111 -5.47 -4.79 1.78
N VAL A 112 -4.42 -5.57 2.07
CA VAL A 112 -4.48 -6.74 2.95
C VAL A 112 -4.88 -6.33 4.38
N ILE A 113 -4.29 -5.24 4.92
CA ILE A 113 -4.64 -4.72 6.24
C ILE A 113 -6.11 -4.26 6.28
N THR A 114 -6.57 -3.59 5.23
CA THR A 114 -7.96 -3.13 5.10
C THR A 114 -8.93 -4.30 5.19
N VAL A 115 -8.70 -5.36 4.43
CA VAL A 115 -9.55 -6.56 4.45
C VAL A 115 -9.47 -7.26 5.82
N LEU A 116 -8.28 -7.39 6.40
CA LEU A 116 -8.08 -8.00 7.71
C LEU A 116 -8.85 -7.24 8.81
N PHE A 117 -8.82 -5.92 8.79
CA PHE A 117 -9.55 -5.09 9.76
C PHE A 117 -11.06 -5.14 9.55
N PHE A 118 -11.50 -5.16 8.29
CA PHE A 118 -12.92 -5.28 7.97
C PHE A 118 -13.53 -6.60 8.48
N LEU A 119 -12.78 -7.69 8.41
CA LEU A 119 -13.19 -8.99 8.90
C LEU A 119 -13.16 -9.12 10.44
N ASN A 120 -12.70 -8.08 11.15
CA ASN A 120 -12.67 -8.09 12.60
C ASN A 120 -14.06 -7.88 13.20
N THR A 121 -14.24 -8.33 14.46
CA THR A 121 -15.47 -8.11 15.24
C THR A 121 -15.53 -6.73 15.89
N SER A 122 -14.38 -6.09 16.09
CA SER A 122 -14.29 -4.76 16.70
C SER A 122 -14.79 -3.68 15.73
N LYS A 123 -15.83 -2.93 16.16
CA LYS A 123 -16.38 -1.81 15.38
C LYS A 123 -15.31 -0.76 15.02
N LYS A 124 -14.36 -0.49 15.93
CA LYS A 124 -13.27 0.45 15.69
C LYS A 124 -12.38 0.03 14.51
N LEU A 125 -12.01 -1.25 14.44
CA LEU A 125 -11.19 -1.78 13.32
C LEU A 125 -11.97 -1.77 12.00
N VAL A 126 -13.28 -2.04 12.05
CA VAL A 126 -14.13 -1.97 10.86
C VAL A 126 -14.22 -0.53 10.33
N TYR A 127 -14.37 0.49 11.19
CA TYR A 127 -14.31 1.89 10.74
C TYR A 127 -12.92 2.26 10.21
N LEU A 128 -11.86 1.78 10.85
CA LEU A 128 -10.50 2.02 10.39
C LEU A 128 -10.25 1.40 9.00
N SER A 129 -10.84 0.23 8.71
CA SER A 129 -10.76 -0.38 7.38
C SER A 129 -11.39 0.51 6.31
N PHE A 130 -12.47 1.22 6.62
CA PHE A 130 -13.08 2.16 5.70
C PHE A 130 -12.15 3.36 5.40
N VAL A 131 -11.51 3.92 6.42
CA VAL A 131 -10.52 5.00 6.24
C VAL A 131 -9.34 4.51 5.41
N LEU A 132 -8.79 3.31 5.71
CA LEU A 132 -7.69 2.73 4.95
C LEU A 132 -8.06 2.46 3.49
N SER A 133 -9.29 2.04 3.21
CA SER A 133 -9.74 1.86 1.83
C SER A 133 -9.76 3.19 1.05
N GLY A 134 -10.08 4.31 1.71
CA GLY A 134 -9.95 5.66 1.13
C GLY A 134 -8.49 6.00 0.83
N ILE A 135 -7.56 5.69 1.74
CA ILE A 135 -6.12 5.90 1.51
C ILE A 135 -5.63 5.06 0.32
N CYS A 136 -6.12 3.82 0.16
CA CYS A 136 -5.79 2.98 -1.00
C CYS A 136 -6.13 3.67 -2.33
N THR A 137 -7.20 4.48 -2.40
CA THR A 137 -7.58 5.21 -3.63
C THR A 137 -6.56 6.29 -4.01
N ILE A 138 -5.92 6.90 -3.00
CA ILE A 138 -4.89 7.94 -3.22
C ILE A 138 -3.59 7.29 -3.73
N ILE A 139 -3.29 6.08 -3.28
CA ILE A 139 -2.09 5.35 -3.72
C ILE A 139 -2.27 4.81 -5.13
N ARG A 140 -3.44 4.21 -5.41
CA ARG A 140 -3.79 3.68 -6.73
C ARG A 140 -5.27 3.92 -7.04
N PRO A 141 -5.61 4.38 -8.26
CA PRO A 141 -7.00 4.59 -8.66
C PRO A 141 -7.86 3.34 -8.51
N GLU A 142 -7.27 2.15 -8.68
CA GLU A 142 -7.96 0.87 -8.51
C GLU A 142 -8.48 0.64 -7.08
N GLY A 143 -7.92 1.36 -6.10
CA GLY A 143 -8.41 1.36 -4.71
C GLY A 143 -9.86 1.81 -4.55
N ILE A 144 -10.40 2.54 -5.55
CA ILE A 144 -11.81 2.97 -5.55
C ILE A 144 -12.76 1.76 -5.51
N PHE A 145 -12.41 0.66 -6.18
CA PHE A 145 -13.23 -0.55 -6.14
C PHE A 145 -13.24 -1.18 -4.74
N LEU A 146 -12.09 -1.17 -4.05
CA LEU A 146 -12.02 -1.63 -2.66
C LEU A 146 -12.86 -0.73 -1.75
N PHE A 147 -12.78 0.58 -1.93
CA PHE A 147 -13.55 1.55 -1.16
C PHE A 147 -15.06 1.31 -1.30
N PHE A 148 -15.56 1.19 -2.51
CA PHE A 148 -16.98 0.89 -2.74
C PHE A 148 -17.39 -0.47 -2.19
N ALA A 149 -16.56 -1.51 -2.34
CA ALA A 149 -16.83 -2.82 -1.78
C ALA A 149 -16.95 -2.79 -0.26
N ILE A 150 -15.99 -2.15 0.43
CA ILE A 150 -16.03 -1.97 1.89
C ILE A 150 -17.24 -1.14 2.31
N PHE A 151 -17.56 -0.05 1.59
CA PHE A 151 -18.71 0.79 1.87
C PHE A 151 -20.03 0.01 1.80
N LEU A 152 -20.25 -0.73 0.73
CA LEU A 152 -21.46 -1.56 0.56
C LEU A 152 -21.56 -2.62 1.66
N MET A 153 -20.45 -3.34 1.92
CA MET A 153 -20.44 -4.36 2.96
C MET A 153 -20.65 -3.78 4.35
N LEU A 154 -20.22 -2.56 4.63
CA LEU A 154 -20.46 -1.83 5.88
C LEU A 154 -21.95 -1.60 6.12
N ILE A 155 -22.67 -1.14 5.08
CA ILE A 155 -24.12 -0.94 5.15
C ILE A 155 -24.84 -2.24 5.51
N PHE A 156 -24.49 -3.36 4.88
CA PHE A 156 -25.09 -4.66 5.15
C PHE A 156 -24.72 -5.19 6.55
N LYS A 157 -23.47 -5.02 6.98
CA LYS A 157 -22.98 -5.47 8.28
C LYS A 157 -23.74 -4.81 9.44
N PHE A 158 -23.93 -3.48 9.39
CA PHE A 158 -24.63 -2.75 10.45
C PHE A 158 -26.16 -2.84 10.36
N LYS A 159 -26.72 -3.13 9.17
CA LYS A 159 -28.17 -3.40 9.04
C LYS A 159 -28.60 -4.70 9.74
N LYS A 160 -27.69 -5.65 9.87
CA LYS A 160 -27.93 -6.96 10.49
C LYS A 160 -27.82 -6.92 12.04
N GLU A 161 -27.30 -5.83 12.61
CA GLU A 161 -27.14 -5.61 14.06
C GLU A 161 -28.33 -4.83 14.67
N LYS A 162 -29.28 -4.35 13.86
CA LYS A 162 -30.56 -3.77 14.28
C LYS A 162 -31.65 -4.84 14.24
#